data_7a48d417ecf8fa1aa639e891044e158e
#
_entry.id   7a48d417ecf8fa1aa639e891044e158e
#
_cell.length_a   1.000
_cell.length_b   1.000
_cell.length_c   1.000
_cell.angle_alpha   90.00
_cell.angle_beta   90.00
_cell.angle_gamma   90.00
#
_symmetry.space_group_name_H-M   'P 1'
#
loop_
_entity.id
_entity.type
_entity.pdbx_description
1 polymer ?
#
loop_
_entity_poly.entity_id
_entity_poly.type
_entity_poly.pdbx_seq_one_letter_code
_entity_poly.pdbx_strand_id
1 'polypeptide(L)'
;MXXKXASGAVPANINEEYYQISPXXXGSXPKYRPPVDLFVFREDIAVLAPYSRXGVRLTNEQVXELAALCAEGNLFVSRSDHHIYSRHIVRQLDLVLQDHNLKEAEIANICVHALYLRYAEXYAQPVKALFDPLYRDVLVVTEYLAXDPKRMNAFMRRLFRKNDPAKHAVNSMIVGLWLWLQNAGEFQRKDLDRMAVAXLVHDIGMSKVPPFLVDKKGALKPEEREKVWQHSAMGVKIMQXMDMVYDELVRACFEHHERMDGSGYPQRXKAGQVRXPAALXAVADSFSAMXTERSXAPAKEPMEAARELAEDARYDTGVARTLLAAYARDAFGPPQDMDAFVEQKD
;
A
#
# COMPACT_ATOMS: atom_id res chain seq x y z
N MET A 1 -0.04 16.02 19.75
CA MET A 1 -0.02 16.20 21.18
C MET A 1 -1.39 16.35 21.76
N UNK A 2 -1.76 15.72 22.52
CA UNK A 2 -2.37 15.90 22.73
C UNK A 2 -2.74 16.04 23.30
N UNK A 3 -2.37 15.93 24.34
CA UNK A 3 -2.74 16.12 24.80
C UNK A 3 -3.13 16.89 24.99
N LYS A 4 -3.76 17.25 25.23
CA LYS A 4 -4.41 18.40 25.58
C LYS A 4 -3.74 19.11 26.76
N UNK A 5 -3.26 19.84 26.53
CA UNK A 5 -2.86 20.33 27.23
C UNK A 5 -3.30 21.13 27.84
N ALA A 6 -4.24 21.61 27.82
CA ALA A 6 -4.88 22.75 28.34
C ALA A 6 -4.68 22.86 29.84
N SER A 7 -4.91 21.84 30.56
CA SER A 7 -4.95 21.95 32.00
C SER A 7 -3.72 21.37 32.65
N GLY A 8 -2.99 20.58 31.94
CA GLY A 8 -1.86 19.94 32.53
C GLY A 8 -0.74 19.85 31.58
N ALA A 9 0.44 19.84 32.11
CA ALA A 9 1.61 19.61 31.30
C ALA A 9 1.66 18.14 30.95
N VAL A 10 1.55 17.84 29.67
CA VAL A 10 1.80 16.49 29.19
C VAL A 10 3.31 16.36 29.05
N PRO A 11 3.92 15.29 29.56
CA PRO A 11 5.37 15.15 29.43
C PRO A 11 5.83 15.31 28.00
N ALA A 12 6.99 15.93 27.81
CA ALA A 12 7.48 16.26 26.48
C ALA A 12 7.63 15.03 25.60
N ASN A 13 7.97 13.87 26.18
CA ASN A 13 8.20 12.66 25.39
C ASN A 13 6.94 11.80 25.20
N ILE A 14 5.78 12.25 25.64
CA ILE A 14 4.61 11.40 25.57
C ILE A 14 4.24 11.03 24.13
N ASN A 15 4.42 11.98 23.21
CA ASN A 15 4.06 11.73 21.81
C ASN A 15 5.05 10.82 21.11
N GLU A 16 6.19 10.57 21.68
CA GLU A 16 7.13 9.60 21.13
C GLU A 16 6.72 8.17 21.44
N GLU A 17 6.12 7.95 22.60
CA GLU A 17 5.79 6.61 23.08
C GLU A 17 4.32 6.29 23.03
N TYR A 18 3.48 7.31 23.03
CA TYR A 18 2.03 7.15 23.05
C TYR A 18 1.41 8.09 22.04
N TYR A 19 0.20 7.78 21.63
CA TYR A 19 -0.58 8.74 20.88
C TYR A 19 -2.01 8.76 21.38
N GLN A 20 -2.58 9.93 21.29
CA GLN A 20 -3.94 10.21 21.72
C GLN A 20 -4.88 9.53 20.74
N ILE A 21 -5.86 8.80 21.28
CA ILE A 21 -6.82 8.13 20.43
C ILE A 21 -8.00 9.06 20.18
N SER A 22 -8.40 9.13 18.92
CA SER A 22 -9.54 9.98 18.56
C SER A 22 -10.84 9.25 18.81
N PRO A 23 -11.94 9.98 19.03
CA PRO A 23 -13.25 9.34 19.18
C PRO A 23 -13.61 8.38 18.04
N UNK A 24 -13.18 8.62 17.15
CA UNK A 24 -13.43 7.80 16.05
C UNK A 24 -12.84 6.49 16.19
N UNK A 25 -11.79 6.53 16.60
CA UNK A 25 -11.08 5.39 16.76
C UNK A 25 -11.57 4.61 17.88
N UNK A 26 -11.89 5.20 18.73
CA UNK A 26 -12.36 4.64 19.83
C UNK A 26 -13.51 3.92 19.58
N GLY A 27 -14.37 4.52 18.78
CA GLY A 27 -15.63 3.88 18.39
C GLY A 27 -15.43 2.62 17.56
N SER A 28 -14.32 2.47 16.87
CA SER A 28 -14.05 1.28 16.07
C SER A 28 -13.55 0.08 16.87
N UNK A 29 -13.15 0.30 18.07
CA UNK A 29 -12.75 -0.73 18.83
C UNK A 29 -13.92 -1.35 19.45
N PRO A 30 -13.77 -2.67 19.71
CA PRO A 30 -14.83 -3.31 20.49
C PRO A 30 -14.97 -2.66 21.85
N LYS A 31 -16.16 -2.20 22.14
CA LYS A 31 -16.37 -1.28 23.25
C LYS A 31 -16.14 -1.92 24.61
N TYR A 32 -16.49 -3.20 24.78
CA TYR A 32 -16.33 -3.87 26.06
C TYR A 32 -15.00 -4.59 26.22
N ARG A 33 -14.30 -4.85 25.12
CA ARG A 33 -12.99 -5.52 25.18
C ARG A 33 -12.05 -4.87 24.19
N PRO A 34 -11.54 -3.69 24.55
CA PRO A 34 -10.59 -3.03 23.65
C PRO A 34 -9.39 -3.93 23.36
N PRO A 35 -8.89 -3.94 22.14
CA PRO A 35 -7.86 -4.89 21.75
C PRO A 35 -6.44 -4.48 22.13
N VAL A 36 -6.29 -3.31 22.75
CA VAL A 36 -4.99 -2.78 23.14
C VAL A 36 -5.07 -2.31 24.58
N ASP A 37 -3.91 -2.20 25.21
CA ASP A 37 -3.84 -1.53 26.51
C ASP A 37 -4.20 -0.07 26.32
N LEU A 38 -4.97 0.45 27.27
CA LEU A 38 -5.39 1.84 27.26
C LEU A 38 -4.78 2.59 28.43
N PHE A 39 -4.41 3.84 28.16
CA PHE A 39 -3.78 4.70 29.15
C PHE A 39 -4.56 6.00 29.20
N VAL A 40 -4.63 6.59 30.39
CA VAL A 40 -5.32 7.86 30.57
C VAL A 40 -4.39 8.89 31.18
N PHE A 41 -4.54 10.13 30.74
CA PHE A 41 -3.81 11.22 31.33
C PHE A 41 -4.54 11.72 32.57
N ARG A 42 -3.87 11.63 33.71
CA ARG A 42 -4.41 12.09 34.98
C ARG A 42 -3.98 13.55 35.16
N GLU A 43 -4.90 14.47 34.91
CA GLU A 43 -4.57 15.90 34.95
C GLU A 43 -4.17 16.38 36.34
N ASP A 44 -4.75 15.76 37.39
CA ASP A 44 -4.47 16.16 38.75
C ASP A 44 -3.02 15.92 39.17
N ILE A 45 -2.37 14.92 38.60
CA ILE A 45 -0.98 14.62 38.94
C ILE A 45 -0.06 14.67 37.72
N ALA A 46 -0.60 15.05 36.56
CA ALA A 46 0.15 15.21 35.32
C ALA A 46 0.90 13.92 34.93
N VAL A 47 0.23 12.77 35.03
CA VAL A 47 0.82 11.48 34.77
C VAL A 47 -0.08 10.70 33.81
N LEU A 48 0.55 9.97 32.89
CA LEU A 48 -0.14 9.01 32.04
C LEU A 48 -0.18 7.68 32.77
N ALA A 49 -1.35 7.18 33.06
CA ALA A 49 -1.53 5.99 33.89
C ALA A 49 -2.25 4.87 33.14
N PRO A 50 -1.88 3.61 33.38
CA PRO A 50 -2.64 2.52 32.79
C PRO A 50 -4.11 2.55 33.21
N TYR A 51 -5.00 2.26 32.27
CA TYR A 51 -6.43 2.16 32.58
C TYR A 51 -6.92 0.74 32.44
N SER A 52 -6.63 0.08 31.32
CA SER A 52 -7.07 -1.30 31.13
C SER A 52 -6.08 -2.01 30.19
N ARG A 53 -6.16 -3.31 30.27
CA ARG A 53 -5.29 -4.15 29.46
C ARG A 53 -6.07 -4.83 28.34
N UNK A 54 -5.49 -5.11 27.32
CA UNK A 54 -5.99 -5.67 26.23
C UNK A 54 -6.92 -6.71 26.61
N GLY A 55 -7.87 -6.70 26.03
CA GLY A 55 -8.85 -7.75 26.08
C GLY A 55 -9.62 -7.96 27.39
N VAL A 56 -9.35 -7.19 28.39
CA VAL A 56 -10.11 -7.28 29.64
C VAL A 56 -11.48 -6.66 29.44
N ARG A 57 -12.51 -7.34 29.95
CA ARG A 57 -13.87 -6.83 29.78
C ARG A 57 -14.12 -5.62 30.68
N LEU A 58 -14.65 -4.58 30.08
CA LEU A 58 -14.99 -3.36 30.79
C LEU A 58 -16.44 -3.40 31.26
N THR A 59 -16.72 -2.73 32.39
CA THR A 59 -18.08 -2.52 32.84
C THR A 59 -18.73 -1.41 32.01
N ASN A 60 -20.05 -1.34 32.08
CA ASN A 60 -20.77 -0.25 31.45
C ASN A 60 -20.29 1.10 31.95
N GLU A 61 -19.98 1.21 33.23
CA GLU A 61 -19.48 2.46 33.80
C GLU A 61 -18.13 2.83 33.21
N GLN A 62 -17.28 1.83 33.03
CA GLN A 62 -15.96 2.08 32.45
C GLN A 62 -16.06 2.49 30.97
N VAL A 63 -16.96 1.87 30.26
CA VAL A 63 -17.18 2.27 28.85
C VAL A 63 -17.58 3.74 28.76
N UNK A 64 -18.20 4.08 29.44
CA UNK A 64 -18.64 5.37 29.52
C UNK A 64 -17.66 6.30 29.90
N GLU A 65 -16.96 6.00 30.94
CA GLU A 65 -15.86 6.80 31.38
C GLU A 65 -14.83 6.96 30.28
N LEU A 66 -14.54 5.87 29.58
CA LEU A 66 -13.56 5.94 28.49
C LEU A 66 -14.04 6.87 27.37
N ALA A 67 -15.33 6.83 27.06
CA ALA A 67 -15.84 7.71 26.02
C ALA A 67 -15.65 9.18 26.40
N ALA A 68 -15.89 9.50 27.66
CA ALA A 68 -15.69 10.87 28.15
C ALA A 68 -14.22 11.26 28.12
N LEU A 69 -13.35 10.37 28.56
CA LEU A 69 -11.92 10.64 28.55
C LEU A 69 -11.41 10.83 27.12
N CYS A 70 -11.90 10.02 26.20
CA CYS A 70 -11.54 10.14 24.80
C CYS A 70 -11.97 11.50 24.23
N ALA A 71 -13.19 11.91 24.55
CA ALA A 71 -13.70 13.19 24.05
C ALA A 71 -12.89 14.36 24.59
N GLU A 72 -12.32 14.21 25.78
CA GLU A 72 -11.50 15.25 26.39
C GLU A 72 -10.03 15.22 25.93
N GLY A 73 -9.66 14.23 25.13
CA GLY A 73 -8.29 14.11 24.69
C GLY A 73 -7.36 13.46 25.69
N ASN A 74 -7.93 12.72 26.65
CA ASN A 74 -7.13 12.14 27.74
C ASN A 74 -6.96 10.63 27.63
N LEU A 75 -7.26 10.05 26.46
CA LEU A 75 -7.13 8.60 26.26
C LEU A 75 -6.00 8.34 25.26
N PHE A 76 -5.13 7.41 25.62
CA PHE A 76 -3.91 7.17 24.85
C PHE A 76 -3.68 5.67 24.62
N VAL A 77 -2.93 5.37 23.56
CA VAL A 77 -2.49 4.03 23.19
C VAL A 77 -0.98 4.08 23.02
N SER A 78 -0.30 3.00 23.39
CA SER A 78 1.14 2.91 23.21
C SER A 78 1.47 2.72 21.73
N ARG A 79 2.47 3.46 21.24
CA ARG A 79 2.93 3.28 19.86
C ARG A 79 3.51 1.89 19.63
N SER A 80 3.96 1.21 20.68
CA SER A 80 4.43 -0.17 20.52
C SER A 80 3.29 -1.12 20.16
N ASP A 81 2.03 -0.71 20.37
CA ASP A 81 0.86 -1.49 19.97
C ASP A 81 0.28 -1.05 18.64
N HIS A 82 1.02 -0.25 17.89
CA HIS A 82 0.53 0.27 16.62
C HIS A 82 0.04 -0.83 15.69
N HIS A 83 0.75 -1.94 15.61
CA HIS A 83 0.35 -3.02 14.70
C HIS A 83 -1.01 -3.60 15.06
N ILE A 84 -1.33 -3.64 16.36
CA ILE A 84 -2.65 -4.14 16.79
C ILE A 84 -3.72 -3.10 16.51
N TYR A 85 -3.44 -1.86 16.87
CA TYR A 85 -4.39 -0.76 16.66
C TYR A 85 -4.71 -0.63 15.17
N SER A 86 -3.71 -0.71 14.31
CA SER A 86 -3.91 -0.53 12.88
C SER A 86 -4.85 -1.58 12.29
N ARG A 87 -4.79 -2.81 12.80
CA ARG A 87 -5.69 -3.86 12.31
C ARG A 87 -7.15 -3.51 12.50
N HIS A 88 -7.45 -2.77 13.54
CA HIS A 88 -8.84 -2.42 13.84
C HIS A 88 -9.34 -1.20 13.08
N ILE A 89 -8.43 -0.39 12.54
CA ILE A 89 -8.82 0.80 11.81
C ILE A 89 -8.48 0.72 10.32
N VAL A 90 -7.87 -0.37 9.88
CA VAL A 90 -7.37 -0.48 8.51
C VAL A 90 -8.48 -0.39 7.46
N ARG A 91 -9.70 -0.75 7.84
CA ARG A 91 -10.81 -0.67 6.90
C ARG A 91 -11.53 0.67 6.92
N GLN A 92 -11.02 1.61 7.72
CA GLN A 92 -11.60 2.95 7.85
C GLN A 92 -10.53 3.97 7.50
N LEU A 93 -9.95 3.81 6.31
CA LEU A 93 -8.77 4.57 5.92
C LEU A 93 -9.04 6.08 5.90
N ASP A 94 -10.26 6.47 5.54
CA ASP A 94 -10.60 7.89 5.55
C ASP A 94 -10.49 8.50 6.96
N LEU A 95 -10.81 7.74 8.01
CA LEU A 95 -10.64 8.22 9.38
C LEU A 95 -9.19 8.32 9.76
N VAL A 96 -8.36 7.41 9.25
CA VAL A 96 -6.93 7.41 9.54
C VAL A 96 -6.29 8.72 9.10
N LEU A 97 -6.66 9.20 7.91
CA LEU A 97 -6.06 10.43 7.39
C LEU A 97 -6.51 11.67 8.15
N GLN A 98 -7.63 11.60 8.88
CA GLN A 98 -8.09 12.71 9.68
C GLN A 98 -7.48 12.71 11.07
N ASP A 99 -6.75 11.68 11.42
CA ASP A 99 -6.19 11.53 12.76
C ASP A 99 -4.82 12.18 12.83
N HIS A 100 -4.76 13.36 13.41
CA HIS A 100 -3.52 14.12 13.51
C HIS A 100 -2.53 13.55 14.51
N ASN A 101 -2.93 12.53 15.25
CA ASN A 101 -2.07 11.92 16.25
C ASN A 101 -1.18 10.81 15.70
N LEU A 102 -1.43 10.39 14.46
CA LEU A 102 -0.62 9.35 13.83
C LEU A 102 0.56 9.98 13.09
N LYS A 103 1.70 9.34 13.20
CA LYS A 103 2.90 9.78 12.47
C LYS A 103 2.82 9.35 11.00
N GLU A 104 3.58 10.03 10.16
CA GLU A 104 3.63 9.69 8.73
C GLU A 104 3.96 8.22 8.51
N ALA A 105 4.91 7.69 9.29
CA ALA A 105 5.28 6.27 9.16
C ALA A 105 4.12 5.36 9.51
N GLU A 106 3.36 5.72 10.54
CA GLU A 106 2.21 4.92 10.95
C GLU A 106 1.10 4.96 9.92
N ILE A 107 0.86 6.13 9.34
CA ILE A 107 -0.12 6.27 8.26
C ILE A 107 0.27 5.42 7.05
N ALA A 108 1.55 5.44 6.69
CA ALA A 108 2.02 4.64 5.56
C ALA A 108 1.81 3.15 5.82
N ASN A 109 2.11 2.68 7.05
CA ASN A 109 1.85 1.29 7.39
C ASN A 109 0.39 0.91 7.16
N ILE A 110 -0.52 1.77 7.63
CA ILE A 110 -1.95 1.47 7.54
C ILE A 110 -2.41 1.51 6.09
N CYS A 111 -1.94 2.49 5.32
CA CYS A 111 -2.33 2.61 3.92
C CYS A 111 -1.88 1.39 3.11
N VAL A 112 -0.64 0.96 3.29
CA VAL A 112 -0.13 -0.20 2.55
C VAL A 112 -0.91 -1.46 2.95
N HIS A 113 -1.16 -1.62 4.24
CA HIS A 113 -1.92 -2.77 4.72
C HIS A 113 -3.36 -2.77 4.15
N ALA A 114 -4.00 -1.61 4.14
CA ALA A 114 -5.37 -1.51 3.62
C ALA A 114 -5.42 -1.89 2.14
N LEU A 115 -4.50 -1.36 1.34
CA LEU A 115 -4.48 -1.68 -0.08
C LEU A 115 -4.22 -3.15 -0.30
N TYR A 116 -3.32 -3.74 0.48
CA TYR A 116 -3.03 -5.16 0.39
C TYR A 116 -4.29 -6.00 0.67
N LEU A 117 -4.98 -5.71 1.77
CA LEU A 117 -6.17 -6.48 2.13
C LEU A 117 -7.28 -6.34 1.09
N ARG A 118 -7.53 -5.11 0.66
CA ARG A 118 -8.59 -4.88 -0.31
C ARG A 118 -8.29 -5.50 -1.66
N TYR A 119 -7.03 -5.40 -2.09
CA TYR A 119 -6.69 -6.01 -3.38
C TYR A 119 -6.78 -7.53 -3.30
N ALA A 120 -6.35 -8.13 -2.20
CA ALA A 120 -6.43 -9.57 -2.04
C ALA A 120 -7.88 -10.04 -2.15
N GLU A 121 -8.79 -9.30 -1.61
CA GLU A 121 -10.22 -9.59 -1.77
C GLU A 121 -10.66 -9.49 -3.23
N UNK A 122 -10.20 -8.46 -4.03
CA UNK A 122 -10.52 -8.28 -5.23
C UNK A 122 -10.04 -9.23 -6.05
N TYR A 123 -8.80 -9.70 -5.82
CA TYR A 123 -8.18 -10.72 -6.63
C TYR A 123 -8.88 -12.08 -6.50
N ALA A 124 -9.23 -12.44 -5.28
CA ALA A 124 -9.90 -13.72 -5.04
C ALA A 124 -11.27 -13.79 -5.69
N GLN A 125 -11.96 -12.66 -5.77
CA GLN A 125 -13.29 -12.60 -6.36
C GLN A 125 -13.44 -11.25 -7.05
N PRO A 126 -13.09 -11.16 -8.33
CA PRO A 126 -13.05 -9.87 -9.01
C PRO A 126 -14.43 -9.40 -9.45
N VAL A 127 -15.17 -8.88 -8.49
CA VAL A 127 -16.51 -8.34 -8.69
C VAL A 127 -16.57 -6.90 -8.18
N LYS A 128 -17.56 -6.15 -8.68
CA LYS A 128 -17.66 -4.73 -8.35
C LYS A 128 -17.85 -4.49 -6.86
N ALA A 129 -18.57 -5.36 -6.15
CA ALA A 129 -18.78 -5.19 -4.72
C ALA A 129 -17.45 -5.21 -3.93
N LEU A 130 -16.44 -5.89 -4.44
CA LEU A 130 -15.13 -5.90 -3.81
C LEU A 130 -14.17 -4.90 -4.42
N PHE A 131 -14.41 -4.48 -5.65
CA PHE A 131 -13.60 -3.42 -6.24
C PHE A 131 -13.92 -2.05 -5.63
N ASP A 132 -15.19 -1.76 -5.38
CA ASP A 132 -15.57 -0.43 -4.94
C ASP A 132 -14.88 -0.01 -3.63
N PRO A 133 -14.81 -0.88 -2.60
CA PRO A 133 -14.05 -0.48 -1.41
C PRO A 133 -12.56 -0.28 -1.68
N LEU A 134 -11.97 -1.10 -2.55
CA LEU A 134 -10.58 -0.90 -2.94
C LEU A 134 -10.41 0.45 -3.61
N TYR A 135 -11.30 0.77 -4.52
CA TYR A 135 -11.22 2.03 -5.25
C TYR A 135 -11.32 3.23 -4.29
N ARG A 136 -12.24 3.14 -3.33
CA ARG A 136 -12.34 4.21 -2.33
C ARG A 136 -11.05 4.37 -1.54
N ASP A 137 -10.42 3.25 -1.16
CA ASP A 137 -9.16 3.32 -0.43
C ASP A 137 -8.05 3.90 -1.30
N VAL A 138 -8.00 3.55 -2.59
CA VAL A 138 -7.03 4.15 -3.48
C VAL A 138 -7.21 5.67 -3.53
N LEU A 139 -8.45 6.13 -3.62
CA LEU A 139 -8.71 7.57 -3.68
C LEU A 139 -8.30 8.28 -2.39
N VAL A 140 -8.46 7.62 -1.24
CA VAL A 140 -8.00 8.18 0.02
C VAL A 140 -6.48 8.32 0.02
N VAL A 141 -5.79 7.29 -0.45
CA VAL A 141 -4.33 7.31 -0.49
C VAL A 141 -3.83 8.37 -1.47
N THR A 142 -4.43 8.47 -2.64
CA THR A 142 -3.97 9.47 -3.61
C THR A 142 -4.25 10.88 -3.13
N GLU A 143 -5.35 11.10 -2.41
CA GLU A 143 -5.58 12.41 -1.82
C GLU A 143 -4.46 12.76 -0.83
N TYR A 144 -4.07 11.81 -0.02
CA TYR A 144 -2.99 11.98 0.95
C TYR A 144 -1.68 12.31 0.23
N LEU A 145 -1.38 11.58 -0.84
CA LEU A 145 -0.14 11.77 -1.58
C LEU A 145 -0.14 13.06 -2.38
N ALA A 146 -1.28 13.48 -2.88
CA ALA A 146 -1.37 14.73 -3.64
C ALA A 146 -1.03 15.95 -2.78
N UNK A 147 -1.38 15.62 -1.68
CA UNK A 147 -1.18 16.66 -0.84
C UNK A 147 0.16 16.93 -0.61
N ASP A 148 1.05 16.06 -0.53
CA ASP A 148 2.50 16.16 -0.36
C ASP A 148 3.14 14.93 -1.02
N PRO A 149 3.57 15.06 -2.25
CA PRO A 149 4.15 13.88 -2.95
C PRO A 149 5.40 13.31 -2.28
N LYS A 150 6.08 14.05 -1.43
CA LYS A 150 7.23 13.50 -0.70
C LYS A 150 6.82 12.37 0.23
N ARG A 151 5.54 12.27 0.57
CA ARG A 151 5.03 11.15 1.35
C ARG A 151 5.24 9.80 0.66
N MET A 152 5.44 9.80 -0.66
CA MET A 152 5.79 8.57 -1.38
C MET A 152 7.06 7.92 -0.85
N ASN A 153 7.97 8.69 -0.29
CA ASN A 153 9.21 8.11 0.24
C ASN A 153 8.93 7.11 1.36
N ALA A 154 7.96 7.41 2.22
CA ALA A 154 7.60 6.45 3.28
C ALA A 154 7.01 5.17 2.69
N PHE A 155 6.26 5.28 1.59
CA PHE A 155 5.72 4.10 0.93
C PHE A 155 6.83 3.29 0.26
N MET A 156 7.81 3.96 -0.36
CA MET A 156 8.93 3.26 -1.01
C MET A 156 9.78 2.47 0.00
N ARG A 157 9.76 2.86 1.27
CA ARG A 157 10.44 2.10 2.31
C ARG A 157 9.65 0.86 2.73
N ARG A 158 8.43 0.71 2.23
CA ARG A 158 7.51 -0.33 2.69
C ARG A 158 7.12 -1.31 1.60
N LEU A 159 8.02 -1.53 0.65
CA LEU A 159 7.77 -2.53 -0.38
C LEU A 159 7.85 -3.91 0.24
N PHE A 160 6.92 -4.78 -0.12
CA PHE A 160 6.96 -6.17 0.31
C PHE A 160 8.15 -6.88 -0.32
N ARG A 161 8.74 -7.82 0.41
CA ARG A 161 9.85 -8.62 -0.10
C ARG A 161 9.46 -10.07 -0.36
N LYS A 162 8.28 -10.48 0.08
CA LYS A 162 7.71 -11.78 -0.27
C LYS A 162 6.68 -11.59 -1.36
N ASN A 163 6.47 -12.63 -2.16
CA ASN A 163 5.59 -12.51 -3.32
C ASN A 163 4.25 -13.16 -3.07
N ASP A 164 3.19 -12.45 -3.41
CA ASP A 164 1.87 -12.99 -3.71
C ASP A 164 1.18 -11.96 -4.59
N PRO A 165 0.05 -12.28 -5.20
CA PRO A 165 -0.55 -11.35 -6.15
C PRO A 165 -0.87 -9.99 -5.55
N ALA A 166 -1.33 -9.92 -4.31
CA ALA A 166 -1.68 -8.64 -3.70
C ALA A 166 -0.43 -7.84 -3.35
N LYS A 167 0.60 -8.50 -2.86
CA LYS A 167 1.85 -7.82 -2.54
C LYS A 167 2.48 -7.26 -3.80
N HIS A 168 2.46 -8.03 -4.89
CA HIS A 168 2.98 -7.56 -6.16
C HIS A 168 2.20 -6.34 -6.67
N ALA A 169 0.89 -6.38 -6.56
CA ALA A 169 0.05 -5.28 -7.02
C ALA A 169 0.36 -3.99 -6.24
N VAL A 170 0.45 -4.10 -4.92
CA VAL A 170 0.71 -2.92 -4.09
C VAL A 170 2.12 -2.38 -4.35
N ASN A 171 3.12 -3.26 -4.43
CA ASN A 171 4.48 -2.83 -4.78
C ASN A 171 4.49 -2.10 -6.12
N SER A 172 3.80 -2.65 -7.12
CA SER A 172 3.79 -2.05 -8.44
C SER A 172 3.13 -0.68 -8.43
N MET A 173 2.06 -0.54 -7.64
CA MET A 173 1.42 0.77 -7.50
C MET A 173 2.37 1.77 -6.85
N ILE A 174 3.04 1.38 -5.78
CA ILE A 174 3.94 2.29 -5.07
C ILE A 174 5.08 2.73 -5.99
N VAL A 175 5.77 1.76 -6.59
CA VAL A 175 6.91 2.08 -7.44
C VAL A 175 6.47 2.87 -8.67
N GLY A 176 5.36 2.45 -9.27
CA GLY A 176 4.86 3.12 -10.45
C GLY A 176 4.43 4.55 -10.16
N LEU A 177 3.76 4.80 -9.03
CA LEU A 177 3.39 6.16 -8.67
C LEU A 177 4.61 7.02 -8.38
N TRP A 178 5.59 6.46 -7.68
CA TRP A 178 6.81 7.21 -7.43
C TRP A 178 7.46 7.62 -8.75
N LEU A 179 7.60 6.68 -9.69
CA LEU A 179 8.17 6.97 -10.99
C LEU A 179 7.36 8.02 -11.75
N TRP A 180 6.04 7.86 -11.73
CA TRP A 180 5.18 8.80 -12.43
C TRP A 180 5.32 10.21 -11.87
N LEU A 181 5.38 10.33 -10.55
CA LEU A 181 5.50 11.64 -9.90
C LEU A 181 6.84 12.30 -10.20
N GLN A 182 7.89 11.52 -10.44
CA GLN A 182 9.19 12.09 -10.80
C GLN A 182 9.15 12.82 -12.13
N ASN A 183 8.24 12.42 -13.01
CA ASN A 183 8.20 12.94 -14.37
C ASN A 183 6.97 13.79 -14.67
N ALA A 184 6.01 13.85 -13.76
CA ALA A 184 4.71 14.44 -14.09
C ALA A 184 4.71 15.97 -14.15
N GLY A 185 5.64 16.61 -13.43
CA GLY A 185 5.54 18.05 -13.26
C GLY A 185 4.26 18.39 -12.52
N GLU A 186 3.56 19.41 -13.00
CA GLU A 186 2.23 19.69 -12.47
C GLU A 186 1.24 18.67 -13.01
N PHE A 187 0.32 18.24 -12.16
CA PHE A 187 -0.67 17.25 -12.58
C PHE A 187 -1.99 17.53 -11.89
N GLN A 188 -3.06 17.04 -12.49
CA GLN A 188 -4.37 17.11 -11.88
C GLN A 188 -4.59 15.86 -11.03
N ARG A 189 -5.40 16.02 -10.00
CA ARG A 189 -5.70 14.91 -9.10
C ARG A 189 -6.20 13.68 -9.84
N LYS A 190 -7.05 13.89 -10.85
CA LYS A 190 -7.60 12.75 -11.58
C LYS A 190 -6.54 11.95 -12.31
N ASP A 191 -5.45 12.60 -12.72
CA ASP A 191 -4.38 11.87 -13.39
C ASP A 191 -3.64 10.96 -12.42
N LEU A 192 -3.41 11.44 -11.22
CA LEU A 192 -2.82 10.62 -10.17
C LEU A 192 -3.72 9.45 -9.83
N ASP A 193 -5.02 9.70 -9.68
CA ASP A 193 -5.98 8.65 -9.37
C ASP A 193 -5.99 7.57 -10.45
N ARG A 194 -6.01 8.00 -11.72
CA ARG A 194 -6.03 7.05 -12.83
C ARG A 194 -4.77 6.19 -12.89
N MET A 195 -3.61 6.82 -12.68
CA MET A 195 -2.37 6.05 -12.67
C MET A 195 -2.32 5.09 -11.49
N ALA A 196 -2.79 5.52 -10.34
CA ALA A 196 -2.77 4.66 -9.15
C ALA A 196 -3.58 3.38 -9.37
N VAL A 197 -4.79 3.52 -9.88
CA VAL A 197 -5.63 2.35 -10.16
C VAL A 197 -4.98 1.50 -11.23
N ALA A 198 -4.50 2.11 -12.28
CA ALA A 198 -3.86 1.37 -13.37
C ALA A 198 -2.65 0.56 -12.87
N UNK A 199 -1.94 1.01 -12.01
CA UNK A 199 -0.86 0.41 -11.54
C UNK A 199 -1.19 -0.72 -10.79
N LEU A 200 -2.23 -0.43 -9.88
CA LEU A 200 -2.64 -1.47 -8.95
C LEU A 200 -3.26 -2.69 -9.64
N VAL A 201 -4.07 -2.47 -10.65
CA VAL A 201 -4.82 -3.57 -11.26
C VAL A 201 -4.18 -4.15 -12.51
N HIS A 202 -2.96 -3.74 -12.85
CA HIS A 202 -2.37 -4.17 -14.13
C HIS A 202 -2.34 -5.69 -14.30
N ASP A 203 -2.20 -6.43 -13.20
CA ASP A 203 -2.09 -7.88 -13.24
C ASP A 203 -3.36 -8.60 -12.77
N ILE A 204 -4.49 -7.88 -12.68
CA ILE A 204 -5.72 -8.51 -12.15
C ILE A 204 -6.16 -9.68 -13.03
N GLY A 205 -5.80 -9.66 -14.31
CA GLY A 205 -6.13 -10.76 -15.21
C GLY A 205 -5.51 -12.08 -14.79
N MET A 206 -4.42 -12.04 -14.00
CA MET A 206 -3.83 -13.28 -13.49
C MET A 206 -4.81 -14.06 -12.61
N SER A 207 -5.83 -13.40 -12.05
CA SER A 207 -6.85 -14.11 -11.27
C SER A 207 -7.61 -15.13 -12.08
N LYS A 208 -7.57 -15.05 -13.41
CA LYS A 208 -8.23 -15.98 -14.30
C LYS A 208 -7.28 -17.03 -14.91
N VAL A 209 -6.01 -16.96 -14.57
CA VAL A 209 -5.05 -17.96 -15.04
C VAL A 209 -5.10 -19.17 -14.10
N PRO A 210 -5.17 -20.39 -14.61
CA PRO A 210 -5.23 -21.55 -13.71
C PRO A 210 -4.06 -21.59 -12.75
N PRO A 211 -4.30 -21.83 -11.46
CA PRO A 211 -3.22 -21.81 -10.47
C PRO A 211 -2.07 -22.74 -10.78
N PHE A 212 -2.34 -23.91 -11.40
CA PHE A 212 -1.25 -24.82 -11.68
C PHE A 212 -0.24 -24.25 -12.68
N LEU A 213 -0.68 -23.31 -13.54
CA LEU A 213 0.24 -22.64 -14.45
C LEU A 213 1.05 -21.57 -13.74
N VAL A 214 0.40 -20.81 -12.85
CA VAL A 214 1.08 -19.77 -12.08
C VAL A 214 2.18 -20.39 -11.21
N ASP A 215 1.87 -21.52 -10.60
CA ASP A 215 2.78 -22.15 -9.63
C ASP A 215 3.71 -23.18 -10.25
N LYS A 216 3.64 -23.37 -11.56
CA LYS A 216 4.43 -24.42 -12.20
C LYS A 216 5.91 -24.17 -12.01
N LYS A 217 6.62 -25.22 -11.60
CA LYS A 217 8.08 -25.18 -11.53
C LYS A 217 8.62 -25.60 -12.90
N GLY A 218 9.63 -24.89 -13.33
CA GLY A 218 10.23 -25.15 -14.62
C GLY A 218 9.51 -24.40 -15.73
N ALA A 219 9.94 -24.63 -16.96
CA ALA A 219 9.50 -23.86 -18.10
C ALA A 219 8.07 -24.21 -18.49
N LEU A 220 7.33 -23.21 -18.96
CA LEU A 220 6.01 -23.42 -19.50
C LEU A 220 6.10 -23.88 -20.95
N LYS A 221 5.20 -24.79 -21.33
CA LYS A 221 5.07 -25.17 -22.73
C LYS A 221 4.48 -24.00 -23.54
N PRO A 222 4.66 -23.97 -24.86
CA PRO A 222 4.10 -22.86 -25.64
C PRO A 222 2.61 -22.63 -25.43
N GLU A 223 1.80 -23.68 -25.36
CA GLU A 223 0.38 -23.51 -25.15
C GLU A 223 0.05 -23.05 -23.74
N GLU A 224 0.90 -23.40 -22.77
CA GLU A 224 0.74 -22.90 -21.41
C GLU A 224 1.09 -21.41 -21.32
N ARG A 225 2.18 -21.02 -22.01
CA ARG A 225 2.53 -19.60 -22.08
C ARG A 225 1.41 -18.78 -22.68
N GLU A 226 0.78 -19.32 -23.71
CA GLU A 226 -0.34 -18.63 -24.36
C GLU A 226 -1.47 -18.36 -23.38
N LYS A 227 -1.77 -19.35 -22.53
CA LYS A 227 -2.82 -19.16 -21.51
C LYS A 227 -2.44 -18.09 -20.49
N VAL A 228 -1.17 -18.08 -20.07
CA VAL A 228 -0.73 -17.04 -19.15
C VAL A 228 -0.78 -15.67 -19.82
N TRP A 229 -0.33 -15.58 -21.07
CA TRP A 229 -0.31 -14.29 -21.77
C TRP A 229 -1.69 -13.68 -21.92
N GLN A 230 -2.74 -14.50 -21.87
CA GLN A 230 -4.11 -13.98 -21.96
C GLN A 230 -4.48 -13.09 -20.80
N HIS A 231 -3.68 -13.10 -19.70
CA HIS A 231 -4.00 -12.24 -18.56
C HIS A 231 -4.02 -10.77 -18.95
N SER A 232 -3.25 -10.39 -19.95
CA SER A 232 -3.24 -8.98 -20.40
C SER A 232 -4.62 -8.54 -20.90
N ALA A 233 -5.22 -9.33 -21.79
CA ALA A 233 -6.57 -9.01 -22.29
C ALA A 233 -7.62 -9.23 -21.22
N MET A 234 -7.44 -10.27 -20.41
CA MET A 234 -8.41 -10.59 -19.37
C MET A 234 -8.50 -9.50 -18.31
N GLY A 235 -7.39 -8.84 -18.03
CA GLY A 235 -7.39 -7.72 -17.08
C GLY A 235 -8.30 -6.60 -17.57
N VAL A 236 -8.23 -6.28 -18.85
CA VAL A 236 -9.10 -5.25 -19.42
C VAL A 236 -10.56 -5.67 -19.29
N LYS A 237 -10.85 -6.93 -19.59
CA LYS A 237 -12.23 -7.43 -19.49
C LYS A 237 -12.78 -7.33 -18.08
N ILE A 238 -11.97 -7.71 -17.10
CA ILE A 238 -12.39 -7.61 -15.69
C ILE A 238 -12.72 -6.17 -15.34
N MET A 239 -11.87 -5.25 -15.73
CA MET A 239 -12.07 -3.86 -15.37
C MET A 239 -13.23 -3.22 -16.14
N GLN A 240 -13.57 -3.74 -17.29
CA GLN A 240 -14.81 -3.32 -17.96
C GLN A 240 -16.03 -3.60 -17.09
N UNK A 241 -15.91 -4.58 -16.53
CA UNK A 241 -16.94 -4.94 -15.72
C UNK A 241 -17.05 -4.13 -14.55
N MET A 242 -16.08 -3.34 -14.16
CA MET A 242 -16.05 -2.40 -13.04
C MET A 242 -16.34 -0.98 -13.48
N ASP A 243 -16.67 -0.79 -14.71
CA ASP A 243 -16.84 0.53 -15.34
C ASP A 243 -15.56 1.37 -15.25
N MET A 244 -14.41 0.72 -15.36
CA MET A 244 -13.12 1.36 -15.22
C MET A 244 -12.28 1.13 -16.47
N VAL A 245 -12.70 1.72 -17.59
CA VAL A 245 -11.92 1.62 -18.82
C VAL A 245 -11.49 3.03 -19.23
N TYR A 246 -10.20 3.24 -19.24
CA TYR A 246 -9.61 4.49 -19.73
C TYR A 246 -8.18 4.18 -20.18
N ASP A 247 -7.56 5.12 -20.86
CA ASP A 247 -6.32 4.85 -21.58
C ASP A 247 -5.22 4.28 -20.69
N GLU A 248 -4.95 4.92 -19.55
CA GLU A 248 -3.86 4.49 -18.67
C GLU A 248 -4.08 3.05 -18.19
N LEU A 249 -5.32 2.71 -17.84
CA LEU A 249 -5.63 1.38 -17.36
C LEU A 249 -5.47 0.33 -18.45
N VAL A 250 -5.98 0.64 -19.65
CA VAL A 250 -5.83 -0.29 -20.78
C VAL A 250 -4.36 -0.52 -21.08
N ARG A 251 -3.57 0.54 -21.11
CA ARG A 251 -2.14 0.41 -21.34
C ARG A 251 -1.48 -0.44 -20.27
N ALA A 252 -1.84 -0.21 -19.00
CA ALA A 252 -1.24 -0.97 -17.91
C ALA A 252 -1.60 -2.46 -18.00
N CYS A 253 -2.88 -2.77 -18.18
CA CYS A 253 -3.30 -4.17 -18.22
C CYS A 253 -2.82 -4.88 -19.48
N PHE A 254 -2.99 -4.23 -20.63
CA PHE A 254 -2.80 -4.90 -21.90
C PHE A 254 -1.36 -4.86 -22.37
N GLU A 255 -0.59 -3.86 -21.96
CA GLU A 255 0.72 -3.59 -22.55
C GLU A 255 1.89 -3.66 -21.57
N HIS A 256 1.67 -4.05 -20.30
CA HIS A 256 2.79 -4.01 -19.36
C HIS A 256 3.88 -5.05 -19.67
N HIS A 257 3.59 -6.03 -20.51
CA HIS A 257 4.58 -6.99 -20.96
C HIS A 257 5.16 -6.67 -22.32
N GLU A 258 4.81 -5.54 -22.91
CA GLU A 258 5.48 -5.11 -24.13
C GLU A 258 6.91 -4.66 -23.80
N ARG A 259 7.79 -4.86 -24.76
CA ARG A 259 9.20 -4.55 -24.57
C ARG A 259 9.69 -3.70 -25.74
N MET A 260 10.68 -2.86 -25.46
CA MET A 260 11.17 -1.89 -26.43
C MET A 260 11.76 -2.54 -27.69
N ASP A 261 12.22 -3.77 -27.60
CA ASP A 261 12.83 -4.47 -28.73
C ASP A 261 11.84 -5.33 -29.50
N GLY A 262 10.57 -5.26 -29.14
CA GLY A 262 9.53 -6.05 -29.82
C GLY A 262 9.45 -7.49 -29.32
N SER A 263 10.17 -7.85 -28.28
CA SER A 263 10.17 -9.21 -27.76
C SER A 263 9.01 -9.47 -26.79
N GLY A 264 8.24 -8.45 -26.45
CA GLY A 264 7.15 -8.59 -25.49
C GLY A 264 5.87 -9.11 -26.12
N TYR A 265 4.79 -8.98 -25.37
CA TYR A 265 3.49 -9.42 -25.82
C TYR A 265 2.42 -8.55 -25.20
N PRO A 266 1.18 -8.56 -25.68
CA PRO A 266 0.63 -9.46 -26.72
C PRO A 266 0.81 -8.92 -28.15
N GLN A 267 1.15 -7.65 -28.34
CA GLN A 267 1.18 -7.03 -29.68
C GLN A 267 2.57 -6.90 -30.27
N ARG A 268 3.59 -7.12 -29.48
CA ARG A 268 4.99 -6.99 -29.90
C ARG A 268 5.32 -5.59 -30.44
N UNK A 269 4.82 -4.67 -29.66
CA UNK A 269 5.00 -3.43 -30.01
C UNK A 269 6.38 -3.15 -29.95
N LYS A 270 6.96 -2.20 -30.78
CA LYS A 270 8.35 -1.78 -30.75
C LYS A 270 8.46 -0.42 -30.08
N ALA A 271 9.71 0.05 -29.90
CA ALA A 271 9.96 1.22 -29.05
C ALA A 271 9.03 2.39 -29.33
N GLY A 272 8.86 2.74 -30.58
CA GLY A 272 8.04 3.89 -30.94
C GLY A 272 6.55 3.69 -30.70
N GLN A 273 6.13 2.46 -30.43
CA GLN A 273 4.74 2.10 -30.21
C GLN A 273 4.42 1.86 -28.73
N VAL A 274 5.47 1.73 -27.90
CA VAL A 274 5.27 1.52 -26.47
C VAL A 274 5.16 2.86 -25.78
N ARG A 275 4.03 3.13 -25.22
CA ARG A 275 3.75 4.44 -24.64
C ARG A 275 4.18 4.54 -23.18
N UNK A 276 4.17 5.53 -22.67
CA UNK A 276 4.57 5.80 -21.50
C UNK A 276 4.07 5.06 -20.49
N PRO A 277 2.79 5.31 -20.39
CA PRO A 277 2.23 4.52 -19.29
C PRO A 277 2.64 3.05 -19.33
N ALA A 278 2.68 2.45 -20.52
CA ALA A 278 3.08 1.05 -20.63
C ALA A 278 4.55 0.85 -20.29
N ALA A 279 5.40 1.74 -20.74
CA ALA A 279 6.82 1.63 -20.45
C ALA A 279 7.11 1.76 -18.96
N LEU A 280 6.42 2.67 -18.32
CA LEU A 280 6.55 2.83 -16.89
C LEU A 280 6.02 1.60 -16.13
N UNK A 281 4.91 1.05 -16.52
CA UNK A 281 4.37 -0.05 -16.00
C UNK A 281 5.22 -1.16 -16.03
N ALA A 282 5.97 -1.26 -17.22
CA ALA A 282 6.85 -2.39 -17.39
C ALA A 282 8.00 -2.36 -16.39
N VAL A 283 8.58 -1.20 -16.18
CA VAL A 283 9.66 -1.06 -15.21
C VAL A 283 9.16 -1.35 -13.80
N ALA A 284 8.01 -0.77 -13.41
CA ALA A 284 7.47 -0.97 -12.07
C ALA A 284 7.13 -2.44 -11.82
N ASP A 285 6.53 -3.10 -12.81
CA ASP A 285 6.17 -4.51 -12.72
C ASP A 285 7.40 -5.39 -12.55
N SER A 286 8.38 -5.21 -13.42
CA SER A 286 9.57 -6.05 -13.37
C SER A 286 10.40 -5.77 -12.12
N PHE A 287 10.53 -4.51 -11.73
CA PHE A 287 11.24 -4.19 -10.50
C PHE A 287 10.55 -4.84 -9.30
N SER A 288 9.23 -4.77 -9.24
CA SER A 288 8.48 -5.36 -8.13
C SER A 288 8.66 -6.87 -8.08
N ALA A 289 8.69 -7.53 -9.25
CA ALA A 289 8.95 -8.96 -9.29
C ALA A 289 10.38 -9.27 -8.82
N MET A 290 11.34 -8.51 -9.24
CA MET A 290 12.73 -8.73 -8.87
C MET A 290 13.00 -8.48 -7.38
N UNK A 291 12.22 -7.72 -6.78
CA UNK A 291 12.37 -7.36 -5.56
C UNK A 291 11.83 -8.22 -4.65
N THR A 292 11.16 -9.21 -5.01
CA THR A 292 10.48 -10.15 -4.11
C THR A 292 10.99 -11.57 -4.30
N GLU A 293 10.90 -12.38 -3.23
CA GLU A 293 11.22 -13.80 -3.29
C GLU A 293 10.15 -14.53 -4.10
N ARG A 294 10.59 -15.32 -5.05
CA ARG A 294 9.71 -16.16 -5.85
C ARG A 294 10.29 -17.55 -5.95
N SER A 295 9.49 -18.51 -6.36
CA SER A 295 9.93 -19.91 -6.35
C SER A 295 11.21 -20.16 -7.16
N UNK A 296 11.34 -19.17 -8.05
CA UNK A 296 12.41 -19.46 -8.86
C UNK A 296 13.56 -18.69 -8.63
N ALA A 297 13.28 -17.72 -7.96
CA ALA A 297 14.36 -16.75 -7.86
C ALA A 297 14.35 -16.08 -6.50
N PRO A 298 15.52 -15.94 -5.87
CA PRO A 298 15.58 -15.17 -4.63
C PRO A 298 15.35 -13.68 -4.91
N ALA A 299 14.95 -12.96 -3.87
CA ALA A 299 14.76 -11.52 -3.97
C ALA A 299 16.10 -10.84 -4.21
N LYS A 300 16.11 -9.89 -5.13
CA LYS A 300 17.29 -9.05 -5.36
C LYS A 300 17.20 -7.82 -4.47
N GLU A 301 18.36 -7.25 -4.13
CA GLU A 301 18.36 -5.97 -3.48
C GLU A 301 17.83 -4.91 -4.44
N PRO A 302 17.14 -3.90 -3.93
CA PRO A 302 16.53 -2.91 -4.84
C PRO A 302 17.51 -2.23 -5.77
N MET A 303 18.70 -1.87 -5.29
CA MET A 303 19.67 -1.22 -6.17
C MET A 303 20.12 -2.15 -7.27
N GLU A 304 20.29 -3.43 -6.97
CA GLU A 304 20.69 -4.42 -7.98
C GLU A 304 19.57 -4.56 -9.04
N ALA A 305 18.34 -4.65 -8.60
CA ALA A 305 17.21 -4.76 -9.52
C ALA A 305 17.11 -3.53 -10.43
N ALA A 306 17.25 -2.36 -9.85
CA ALA A 306 17.19 -1.12 -10.64
C ALA A 306 18.33 -1.04 -11.64
N ARG A 307 19.52 -1.47 -11.22
CA ARG A 307 20.68 -1.47 -12.13
C ARG A 307 20.46 -2.39 -13.31
N GLU A 308 19.93 -3.60 -13.06
CA GLU A 308 19.67 -4.54 -14.15
C GLU A 308 18.70 -3.94 -15.17
N LEU A 309 17.64 -3.30 -14.67
CA LEU A 309 16.65 -2.70 -15.57
C LEU A 309 17.25 -1.52 -16.34
N ALA A 310 18.09 -0.73 -15.69
CA ALA A 310 18.71 0.42 -16.34
C ALA A 310 19.67 0.01 -17.45
N GLU A 311 20.18 -1.23 -17.40
CA GLU A 311 21.11 -1.74 -18.39
C GLU A 311 20.43 -2.63 -19.43
N ASP A 312 19.12 -2.81 -19.35
CA ASP A 312 18.38 -3.75 -20.18
C ASP A 312 17.58 -2.98 -21.22
N ALA A 313 18.02 -3.05 -22.49
CA ALA A 313 17.40 -2.28 -23.56
C ALA A 313 15.97 -2.71 -23.88
N ARG A 314 15.49 -3.79 -23.29
CA ARG A 314 14.08 -4.17 -23.44
C ARG A 314 13.14 -3.20 -22.71
N TYR A 315 13.67 -2.45 -21.74
CA TYR A 315 12.90 -1.50 -20.94
C TYR A 315 13.26 -0.07 -21.32
N ASP A 316 12.41 0.86 -20.84
CA ASP A 316 12.74 2.27 -20.95
C ASP A 316 13.85 2.57 -19.94
N THR A 317 15.07 2.67 -20.43
CA THR A 317 16.20 2.80 -19.53
C THR A 317 16.23 4.14 -18.82
N GLY A 318 15.62 5.18 -19.39
CA GLY A 318 15.51 6.46 -18.71
C GLY A 318 14.67 6.35 -17.45
N VAL A 319 13.55 5.65 -17.54
CA VAL A 319 12.70 5.39 -16.38
C VAL A 319 13.48 4.59 -15.33
N ALA A 320 14.15 3.53 -15.76
CA ALA A 320 14.87 2.69 -14.83
C ALA A 320 16.04 3.44 -14.18
N ARG A 321 16.70 4.33 -14.92
CA ARG A 321 17.79 5.12 -14.34
C ARG A 321 17.31 6.08 -13.26
N THR A 322 16.10 6.61 -13.39
CA THR A 322 15.52 7.45 -12.34
C THR A 322 15.43 6.67 -11.03
N LEU A 323 14.98 5.42 -11.12
CA LEU A 323 14.87 4.57 -9.95
C LEU A 323 16.25 4.23 -9.39
N LEU A 324 17.19 3.85 -10.26
CA LEU A 324 18.55 3.53 -9.84
C LEU A 324 19.20 4.72 -9.12
N ALA A 325 19.04 5.92 -9.67
CA ALA A 325 19.63 7.09 -9.06
C ALA A 325 19.08 7.35 -7.65
N ALA A 326 17.79 7.10 -7.46
CA ALA A 326 17.20 7.28 -6.14
C ALA A 326 17.80 6.32 -5.12
N TYR A 327 17.96 5.06 -5.49
CA TYR A 327 18.57 4.11 -4.57
C TYR A 327 20.05 4.41 -4.34
N ALA A 328 20.75 4.87 -5.38
CA ALA A 328 22.17 5.18 -5.25
C ALA A 328 22.42 6.33 -4.28
N ARG A 329 21.49 7.31 -4.21
CA ARG A 329 21.64 8.42 -3.26
C ARG A 329 20.90 8.18 -1.95
N ASP A 330 20.41 6.96 -1.74
CA ASP A 330 19.70 6.59 -0.50
C ASP A 330 18.51 7.53 -0.25
N ALA A 331 17.73 7.75 -1.29
CA ALA A 331 16.63 8.72 -1.21
C ALA A 331 15.53 8.30 -0.25
N PHE A 332 15.36 7.00 -0.01
CA PHE A 332 14.22 6.51 0.75
C PHE A 332 14.54 6.16 2.20
N GLY A 333 15.81 5.95 2.53
CA GLY A 333 16.20 5.53 3.86
C GLY A 333 16.00 4.03 4.06
N PRO A 334 16.12 3.57 5.31
CA PRO A 334 16.13 2.13 5.58
C PRO A 334 14.76 1.50 5.34
N PRO A 335 14.73 0.29 4.75
CA PRO A 335 13.45 -0.36 4.48
C PRO A 335 12.76 -0.83 5.75
N GLN A 336 11.44 -0.91 5.68
CA GLN A 336 10.59 -1.41 6.75
C GLN A 336 10.04 -2.77 6.34
N ASP A 337 9.92 -3.68 7.29
CA ASP A 337 9.48 -5.05 6.99
C ASP A 337 7.96 -5.13 6.98
N MET A 338 7.37 -4.80 5.83
CA MET A 338 5.92 -4.84 5.70
C MET A 338 5.37 -6.26 5.68
N ASP A 339 6.17 -7.23 5.23
CA ASP A 339 5.72 -8.62 5.30
C ASP A 339 5.43 -9.02 6.74
N ALA A 340 6.35 -8.70 7.64
CA ALA A 340 6.13 -8.99 9.06
C ALA A 340 4.94 -8.18 9.59
N PHE A 341 4.81 -6.93 9.18
CA PHE A 341 3.74 -6.09 9.70
C PHE A 341 2.36 -6.67 9.39
N VAL A 342 2.14 -7.09 8.14
CA VAL A 342 0.80 -7.60 7.77
C VAL A 342 0.57 -9.02 8.29
N GLU A 343 1.62 -9.77 8.56
CA GLU A 343 1.52 -11.14 9.07
C GLU A 343 1.48 -11.21 10.58
N GLN A 344 1.82 -10.13 11.28
CA GLN A 344 1.92 -10.12 12.73
C GLN A 344 0.55 -10.36 13.35
N LYS A 345 0.51 -11.24 14.38
CA LYS A 345 -0.74 -11.56 15.07
C LYS A 345 -0.78 -10.88 16.42
N ASP A 346 -2.00 -10.70 16.95
CA ASP A 346 -2.21 -10.09 18.25
C ASP A 346 -1.63 -10.93 19.39
#